data_f29829d5af5b5855fdc20bd0f13d5345
#
_entry.id   f29829d5af5b5855fdc20bd0f13d5345
#
_cell.length_a   1.000
_cell.length_b   1.000
_cell.length_c   1.000
_cell.angle_alpha   90.00
_cell.angle_beta   90.00
_cell.angle_gamma   90.00
#
_symmetry.space_group_name_H-M   'P 1'
#
loop_
_entity.id
_entity.type
_entity.pdbx_description
1 polymer ?
#
loop_
_entity_poly.entity_id
_entity_poly.type
_entity_poly.pdbx_seq_one_letter_code
_entity_poly.pdbx_strand_id
1 'polypeptide(L)'
;PNSLRDHVYPIMGSKPVHLITIHDVLSVLRPIWGEKNTTATRVRSRIENILDYATTLEMRQGNNPAIWRGNLSKVLPAPKKVHKIKSHPAVSYTELHGFLMELRKRKGVGARALEFTILTGSRTRPLLLAKWEDIDFDNAIWNCPEDNMKSGNFFRIPLSEPAMSIIYSQKKYSRGEYIFGHEQTGKK
;
A
#
# COMPACT_ATOMS: atom_id res chain seq x y z
N PRO A 1 -0.54 0.20 -10.38
CA PRO A 1 0.19 -0.59 -11.38
C PRO A 1 -0.59 -1.88 -11.63
N ASN A 2 -1.01 -2.07 -12.87
CA ASN A 2 -1.82 -3.21 -13.26
C ASN A 2 -0.89 -4.36 -13.68
N SER A 3 -0.34 -5.06 -12.70
CA SER A 3 0.67 -6.10 -12.97
C SER A 3 0.19 -7.25 -13.87
N LEU A 4 -1.12 -7.45 -14.00
CA LEU A 4 -1.67 -8.38 -14.99
C LEU A 4 -1.52 -7.82 -16.40
N ARG A 5 -1.89 -6.55 -16.60
CA ARG A 5 -1.75 -5.88 -17.90
C ARG A 5 -0.29 -5.82 -18.36
N ASP A 6 0.61 -5.56 -17.42
CA ASP A 6 2.03 -5.32 -17.74
C ASP A 6 2.81 -6.62 -17.97
N HIS A 7 2.42 -7.73 -17.32
CA HIS A 7 3.20 -8.98 -17.36
C HIS A 7 2.44 -10.20 -17.91
N VAL A 8 1.12 -10.25 -17.77
CA VAL A 8 0.33 -11.45 -18.11
C VAL A 8 -0.34 -11.31 -19.47
N TYR A 9 -1.03 -10.17 -19.70
CA TYR A 9 -1.80 -9.98 -20.94
C TYR A 9 -0.95 -10.04 -22.21
N PRO A 10 0.28 -9.51 -22.27
CA PRO A 10 1.09 -9.64 -23.49
C PRO A 10 1.45 -11.07 -23.85
N ILE A 11 1.43 -12.01 -22.88
CA ILE A 11 1.90 -13.39 -23.07
C ILE A 11 0.72 -14.35 -23.24
N MET A 12 -0.31 -14.21 -22.40
CA MET A 12 -1.43 -15.16 -22.38
C MET A 12 -2.81 -14.51 -22.23
N GLY A 13 -2.93 -13.19 -22.38
CA GLY A 13 -4.19 -12.48 -22.17
C GLY A 13 -5.30 -12.83 -23.17
N SER A 14 -4.96 -13.25 -24.39
CA SER A 14 -5.89 -13.70 -25.42
C SER A 14 -6.16 -15.21 -25.39
N LYS A 15 -5.43 -15.97 -24.55
CA LYS A 15 -5.56 -17.43 -24.50
C LYS A 15 -6.77 -17.84 -23.66
N PRO A 16 -7.65 -18.72 -24.16
CA PRO A 16 -8.75 -19.27 -23.38
C PRO A 16 -8.27 -19.94 -22.08
N VAL A 17 -8.97 -19.73 -20.97
CA VAL A 17 -8.56 -20.20 -19.63
C VAL A 17 -8.37 -21.71 -19.53
N HIS A 18 -9.14 -22.49 -20.30
CA HIS A 18 -9.02 -23.96 -20.34
C HIS A 18 -7.77 -24.45 -21.07
N LEU A 19 -7.13 -23.60 -21.88
CA LEU A 19 -5.90 -23.92 -22.63
C LEU A 19 -4.63 -23.44 -21.92
N ILE A 20 -4.75 -22.71 -20.80
CA ILE A 20 -3.58 -22.22 -20.07
C ILE A 20 -2.88 -23.40 -19.37
N THR A 21 -1.58 -23.52 -19.67
CA THR A 21 -0.70 -24.59 -19.19
C THR A 21 0.35 -24.03 -18.21
N ILE A 22 1.11 -24.92 -17.59
CA ILE A 22 2.26 -24.54 -16.75
C ILE A 22 3.32 -23.78 -17.54
N HIS A 23 3.49 -24.08 -18.84
CA HIS A 23 4.45 -23.39 -19.69
C HIS A 23 4.07 -21.94 -19.90
N ASP A 24 2.79 -21.63 -20.06
CA ASP A 24 2.30 -20.24 -20.20
C ASP A 24 2.58 -19.46 -18.90
N VAL A 25 2.27 -20.06 -17.75
CA VAL A 25 2.54 -19.46 -16.44
C VAL A 25 4.05 -19.23 -16.22
N LEU A 26 4.89 -20.18 -16.58
CA LEU A 26 6.35 -20.05 -16.49
C LEU A 26 6.89 -18.98 -17.44
N SER A 27 6.33 -18.85 -18.64
CA SER A 27 6.71 -17.79 -19.60
C SER A 27 6.45 -16.39 -19.04
N VAL A 28 5.39 -16.22 -18.25
CA VAL A 28 5.12 -14.97 -17.51
C VAL A 28 6.08 -14.77 -16.35
N LEU A 29 6.33 -15.81 -15.57
CA LEU A 29 7.02 -15.66 -14.29
C LEU A 29 8.54 -15.62 -14.42
N ARG A 30 9.16 -16.43 -15.28
CA ARG A 30 10.62 -16.55 -15.42
C ARG A 30 11.33 -15.21 -15.64
N PRO A 31 10.88 -14.32 -16.54
CA PRO A 31 11.54 -13.05 -16.78
C PRO A 31 11.62 -12.14 -15.55
N ILE A 32 10.64 -12.24 -14.64
CA ILE A 32 10.52 -11.36 -13.48
C ILE A 32 10.85 -12.06 -12.16
N TRP A 33 11.11 -13.38 -12.17
CA TRP A 33 11.31 -14.16 -10.96
C TRP A 33 12.58 -13.79 -10.21
N GLY A 34 13.67 -13.55 -10.93
CA GLY A 34 14.96 -13.18 -10.37
C GLY A 34 15.01 -11.74 -9.87
N GLU A 35 14.61 -10.80 -10.71
CA GLU A 35 14.81 -9.37 -10.47
C GLU A 35 13.68 -8.73 -9.66
N LYS A 36 12.43 -9.12 -9.95
CA LYS A 36 11.20 -8.52 -9.36
C LYS A 36 10.41 -9.58 -8.58
N ASN A 37 11.08 -10.33 -7.73
CA ASN A 37 10.52 -11.50 -7.07
C ASN A 37 9.19 -11.24 -6.33
N THR A 38 9.08 -10.12 -5.60
CA THR A 38 7.84 -9.73 -4.93
C THR A 38 6.69 -9.52 -5.92
N THR A 39 6.97 -8.89 -7.07
CA THR A 39 5.99 -8.71 -8.14
C THR A 39 5.62 -10.06 -8.76
N ALA A 40 6.62 -10.90 -9.07
CA ALA A 40 6.41 -12.22 -9.64
C ALA A 40 5.53 -13.11 -8.75
N THR A 41 5.77 -13.10 -7.44
CA THR A 41 4.95 -13.84 -6.47
C THR A 41 3.51 -13.35 -6.45
N ARG A 42 3.29 -12.03 -6.50
CA ARG A 42 1.94 -11.44 -6.56
C ARG A 42 1.24 -11.75 -7.89
N VAL A 43 1.97 -11.69 -9.01
CA VAL A 43 1.45 -12.07 -10.34
C VAL A 43 1.04 -13.53 -10.34
N ARG A 44 1.90 -14.44 -9.86
CA ARG A 44 1.57 -15.86 -9.70
C ARG A 44 0.27 -16.06 -8.91
N SER A 45 0.17 -15.43 -7.75
CA SER A 45 -1.01 -15.59 -6.89
C SER A 45 -2.30 -15.07 -7.55
N ARG A 46 -2.19 -14.01 -8.35
CA ARG A 46 -3.34 -13.50 -9.13
C ARG A 46 -3.75 -14.45 -10.25
N ILE A 47 -2.78 -15.04 -10.96
CA ILE A 47 -3.04 -16.06 -11.98
C ILE A 47 -3.71 -17.27 -11.33
N GLU A 48 -3.17 -17.74 -10.19
CA GLU A 48 -3.74 -18.85 -9.41
C GLU A 48 -5.21 -18.59 -9.09
N ASN A 49 -5.52 -17.42 -8.47
CA ASN A 49 -6.89 -17.08 -8.11
C ASN A 49 -7.84 -17.01 -9.32
N ILE A 50 -7.39 -16.47 -10.46
CA ILE A 50 -8.19 -16.39 -11.69
C ILE A 50 -8.49 -17.79 -12.22
N LEU A 51 -7.50 -18.67 -12.22
CA LEU A 51 -7.66 -20.04 -12.72
C LEU A 51 -8.48 -20.92 -11.76
N ASP A 52 -8.37 -20.69 -10.43
CA ASP A 52 -9.23 -21.34 -9.44
C ASP A 52 -10.69 -20.91 -9.62
N TYR A 53 -10.92 -19.60 -9.82
CA TYR A 53 -12.26 -19.08 -10.14
C TYR A 53 -12.83 -19.69 -11.41
N ALA A 54 -12.02 -19.77 -12.48
CA ALA A 54 -12.43 -20.43 -13.73
C ALA A 54 -12.74 -21.92 -13.55
N THR A 55 -12.02 -22.62 -12.66
CA THR A 55 -12.30 -24.01 -12.31
C THR A 55 -13.61 -24.14 -11.55
N THR A 56 -13.87 -23.25 -10.58
CA THR A 56 -15.12 -23.21 -9.82
C THR A 56 -16.35 -22.98 -10.72
N LEU A 57 -16.19 -22.19 -11.77
CA LEU A 57 -17.24 -21.96 -12.77
C LEU A 57 -17.24 -23.00 -13.91
N GLU A 58 -16.52 -24.11 -13.78
CA GLU A 58 -16.41 -25.17 -14.78
C GLU A 58 -15.89 -24.71 -16.17
N MET A 59 -15.31 -23.51 -16.24
CA MET A 59 -14.71 -22.95 -17.47
C MET A 59 -13.37 -23.60 -17.82
N ARG A 60 -12.77 -24.34 -16.89
CA ARG A 60 -11.59 -25.19 -17.08
C ARG A 60 -11.67 -26.43 -16.21
N GLN A 61 -10.96 -27.49 -16.65
CA GLN A 61 -10.83 -28.74 -15.90
C GLN A 61 -9.36 -29.03 -15.55
N GLY A 62 -9.14 -29.94 -14.59
CA GLY A 62 -7.82 -30.36 -14.15
C GLY A 62 -7.17 -29.39 -13.15
N ASN A 63 -5.94 -29.72 -12.78
CA ASN A 63 -5.20 -28.98 -11.75
C ASN A 63 -4.83 -27.59 -12.22
N ASN A 64 -4.83 -26.61 -11.28
CA ASN A 64 -4.42 -25.25 -11.55
C ASN A 64 -2.90 -25.18 -11.81
N PRO A 65 -2.42 -24.76 -13.00
CA PRO A 65 -1.00 -24.74 -13.34
C PRO A 65 -0.20 -23.66 -12.56
N ALA A 66 -0.86 -22.73 -11.91
CA ALA A 66 -0.22 -21.66 -11.11
C ALA A 66 -0.04 -22.01 -9.62
N ILE A 67 -0.48 -23.18 -9.18
CA ILE A 67 -0.27 -23.65 -7.79
C ILE A 67 1.21 -23.71 -7.48
N TRP A 68 1.56 -23.16 -6.30
CA TRP A 68 2.95 -23.18 -5.85
C TRP A 68 3.38 -24.55 -5.33
N ARG A 69 2.66 -25.08 -4.33
CA ARG A 69 2.99 -26.35 -3.68
C ARG A 69 2.80 -27.53 -4.63
N GLY A 70 3.83 -28.38 -4.70
CA GLY A 70 3.77 -29.60 -5.51
C GLY A 70 3.88 -29.37 -7.03
N ASN A 71 3.80 -28.12 -7.50
CA ASN A 71 3.87 -27.77 -8.91
C ASN A 71 5.01 -26.77 -9.18
N LEU A 72 4.76 -25.48 -9.20
CA LEU A 72 5.78 -24.45 -9.54
C LEU A 72 6.99 -24.46 -8.60
N SER A 73 6.83 -24.89 -7.37
CA SER A 73 7.93 -25.09 -6.40
C SER A 73 8.98 -26.11 -6.84
N LYS A 74 8.68 -26.93 -7.83
CA LYS A 74 9.62 -27.91 -8.39
C LYS A 74 10.48 -27.35 -9.54
N VAL A 75 10.02 -26.26 -10.15
CA VAL A 75 10.65 -25.66 -11.36
C VAL A 75 11.13 -24.22 -11.18
N LEU A 76 10.70 -23.57 -10.09
CA LEU A 76 11.17 -22.24 -9.72
C LEU A 76 11.82 -22.27 -8.32
N PRO A 77 12.93 -21.54 -8.11
CA PRO A 77 13.53 -21.43 -6.79
C PRO A 77 12.56 -20.73 -5.82
N ALA A 78 12.62 -21.15 -4.55
CA ALA A 78 11.76 -20.55 -3.53
C ALA A 78 11.97 -19.02 -3.44
N PRO A 79 10.89 -18.21 -3.35
CA PRO A 79 10.98 -16.76 -3.33
C PRO A 79 11.99 -16.20 -2.31
N LYS A 80 12.00 -16.76 -1.10
CA LYS A 80 12.95 -16.39 -0.02
C LYS A 80 14.42 -16.64 -0.35
N LYS A 81 14.71 -17.60 -1.26
CA LYS A 81 16.09 -17.89 -1.72
C LYS A 81 16.53 -16.92 -2.80
N VAL A 82 15.60 -16.40 -3.60
CA VAL A 82 15.89 -15.47 -4.71
C VAL A 82 16.06 -14.05 -4.20
N HIS A 83 15.19 -13.62 -3.30
CA HIS A 83 15.20 -12.26 -2.76
C HIS A 83 15.12 -12.27 -1.23
N LYS A 84 16.21 -11.88 -0.58
CA LYS A 84 16.18 -11.57 0.84
C LYS A 84 15.53 -10.21 1.00
N ILE A 85 14.37 -10.18 1.63
CA ILE A 85 13.68 -8.93 1.98
C ILE A 85 14.61 -8.18 2.94
N LYS A 86 15.21 -7.09 2.45
CA LYS A 86 15.88 -6.11 3.32
C LYS A 86 14.82 -5.14 3.82
N SER A 87 14.76 -4.94 5.13
CA SER A 87 13.95 -3.86 5.71
C SER A 87 14.41 -2.53 5.14
N HIS A 88 13.47 -1.65 4.86
CA HIS A 88 13.84 -0.27 4.52
C HIS A 88 14.56 0.37 5.71
N PRO A 89 15.55 1.26 5.46
CA PRO A 89 16.16 2.05 6.53
C PRO A 89 15.06 2.79 7.30
N ALA A 90 15.14 2.74 8.60
CA ALA A 90 14.24 3.44 9.50
C ALA A 90 15.05 4.19 10.55
N VAL A 91 14.56 5.33 10.97
CA VAL A 91 15.13 6.06 12.11
C VAL A 91 14.95 5.20 13.37
N SER A 92 16.02 4.98 14.12
CA SER A 92 15.94 4.31 15.40
C SER A 92 15.06 5.11 16.37
N TYR A 93 14.33 4.44 17.25
CA TYR A 93 13.54 5.14 18.27
C TYR A 93 14.41 6.02 19.18
N THR A 94 15.68 5.65 19.42
CA THR A 94 16.65 6.44 20.18
C THR A 94 17.06 7.74 19.49
N GLU A 95 16.98 7.76 18.15
CA GLU A 95 17.33 8.93 17.31
C GLU A 95 16.09 9.79 16.98
N LEU A 96 14.90 9.30 17.31
CA LEU A 96 13.63 9.94 16.93
C LEU A 96 13.50 11.34 17.54
N HIS A 97 13.96 11.53 18.78
CA HIS A 97 13.94 12.85 19.43
C HIS A 97 14.78 13.87 18.63
N GLY A 98 16.03 13.54 18.31
CA GLY A 98 16.90 14.39 17.50
C GLY A 98 16.32 14.69 16.11
N PHE A 99 15.75 13.67 15.46
CA PHE A 99 15.06 13.81 14.20
C PHE A 99 13.87 14.80 14.28
N LEU A 100 13.04 14.71 15.32
CA LEU A 100 11.92 15.63 15.53
C LEU A 100 12.38 17.06 15.78
N MET A 101 13.46 17.26 16.52
CA MET A 101 14.04 18.58 16.75
C MET A 101 14.50 19.24 15.43
N GLU A 102 15.15 18.47 14.53
CA GLU A 102 15.52 18.95 13.21
C GLU A 102 14.32 19.17 12.29
N LEU A 103 13.32 18.27 12.34
CA LEU A 103 12.08 18.40 11.56
C LEU A 103 11.31 19.68 11.92
N ARG A 104 11.30 20.06 13.20
CA ARG A 104 10.64 21.25 13.70
C ARG A 104 11.25 22.55 13.18
N LYS A 105 12.54 22.56 12.84
CA LYS A 105 13.22 23.71 12.19
C LYS A 105 12.80 23.89 10.73
N ARG A 106 12.27 22.84 10.10
CA ARG A 106 11.80 22.88 8.70
C ARG A 106 10.48 23.63 8.60
N LYS A 107 10.40 24.53 7.65
CA LYS A 107 9.17 25.27 7.30
C LYS A 107 8.35 24.45 6.29
N GLY A 108 7.02 24.68 6.31
CA GLY A 108 6.09 24.12 5.34
C GLY A 108 5.20 23.02 5.88
N VAL A 109 4.08 22.81 5.19
CA VAL A 109 3.01 21.87 5.57
C VAL A 109 3.51 20.41 5.63
N GLY A 110 4.39 20.02 4.69
CA GLY A 110 4.92 18.65 4.65
C GLY A 110 5.70 18.25 5.90
N ALA A 111 6.49 19.17 6.50
CA ALA A 111 7.20 18.89 7.73
C ALA A 111 6.23 18.71 8.91
N ARG A 112 5.19 19.55 8.99
CA ARG A 112 4.14 19.43 10.03
C ARG A 112 3.31 18.17 9.86
N ALA A 113 2.97 17.82 8.62
CA ALA A 113 2.27 16.56 8.30
C ALA A 113 3.08 15.33 8.70
N LEU A 114 4.40 15.32 8.44
CA LEU A 114 5.26 14.22 8.87
C LEU A 114 5.36 14.13 10.40
N GLU A 115 5.55 15.24 11.10
CA GLU A 115 5.56 15.27 12.56
C GLU A 115 4.24 14.75 13.15
N PHE A 116 3.11 15.19 12.60
CA PHE A 116 1.78 14.73 13.00
C PHE A 116 1.60 13.22 12.76
N THR A 117 2.10 12.73 11.62
CA THR A 117 2.10 11.27 11.32
C THR A 117 2.87 10.48 12.38
N ILE A 118 4.03 10.97 12.80
CA ILE A 118 4.86 10.32 13.82
C ILE A 118 4.13 10.32 15.17
N LEU A 119 3.55 11.44 15.56
CA LEU A 119 2.84 11.58 16.84
C LEU A 119 1.56 10.75 16.93
N THR A 120 0.90 10.50 15.81
CA THR A 120 -0.38 9.78 15.75
C THR A 120 -0.27 8.33 15.29
N GLY A 121 0.87 7.92 14.72
CA GLY A 121 1.03 6.62 14.08
C GLY A 121 0.10 6.41 12.86
N SER A 122 -0.46 7.50 12.32
CA SER A 122 -1.42 7.43 11.22
C SER A 122 -0.76 7.03 9.90
N ARG A 123 -1.57 6.48 8.97
CA ARG A 123 -1.10 6.25 7.60
C ARG A 123 -1.17 7.54 6.79
N THR A 124 -0.36 7.60 5.73
CA THR A 124 -0.27 8.78 4.85
C THR A 124 -1.63 9.18 4.24
N ARG A 125 -2.44 8.20 3.79
CA ARG A 125 -3.72 8.52 3.14
C ARG A 125 -4.73 9.18 4.06
N PRO A 126 -5.05 8.66 5.25
CA PRO A 126 -5.92 9.37 6.21
C PRO A 126 -5.43 10.78 6.52
N LEU A 127 -4.12 10.93 6.72
CA LEU A 127 -3.52 12.24 7.01
C LEU A 127 -3.76 13.25 5.89
N LEU A 128 -3.50 12.89 4.63
CA LEU A 128 -3.66 13.79 3.48
C LEU A 128 -5.13 14.16 3.22
N LEU A 129 -6.06 13.32 3.67
CA LEU A 129 -7.49 13.51 3.55
C LEU A 129 -8.15 14.02 4.84
N ALA A 130 -7.35 14.33 5.87
CA ALA A 130 -7.86 14.85 7.15
C ALA A 130 -8.48 16.23 6.96
N LYS A 131 -9.73 16.38 7.36
CA LYS A 131 -10.50 17.61 7.30
C LYS A 131 -10.61 18.26 8.67
N TRP A 132 -10.92 19.55 8.69
CA TRP A 132 -11.19 20.27 9.93
C TRP A 132 -12.39 19.73 10.69
N GLU A 133 -13.42 19.28 9.99
CA GLU A 133 -14.62 18.66 10.56
C GLU A 133 -14.36 17.31 11.25
N ASP A 134 -13.25 16.64 10.89
CA ASP A 134 -12.87 15.37 11.50
C ASP A 134 -12.27 15.55 12.91
N ILE A 135 -11.92 16.78 13.31
CA ILE A 135 -11.27 17.06 14.59
C ILE A 135 -12.28 17.47 15.63
N ASP A 136 -12.40 16.66 16.68
CA ASP A 136 -13.08 17.01 17.91
C ASP A 136 -12.10 17.80 18.80
N PHE A 137 -12.21 19.13 18.78
CA PHE A 137 -11.30 20.01 19.50
C PHE A 137 -11.50 19.97 21.00
N ASP A 138 -12.70 19.66 21.46
CA ASP A 138 -13.05 19.65 22.89
C ASP A 138 -12.49 18.41 23.58
N ASN A 139 -12.51 17.28 22.90
CA ASN A 139 -12.02 16.00 23.40
C ASN A 139 -10.61 15.65 22.90
N ALA A 140 -9.99 16.49 22.06
CA ALA A 140 -8.71 16.24 21.40
C ALA A 140 -8.67 14.89 20.67
N ILE A 141 -9.66 14.63 19.80
CA ILE A 141 -9.80 13.39 19.05
C ILE A 141 -9.82 13.70 17.55
N TRP A 142 -9.09 12.93 16.79
CA TRP A 142 -9.24 12.88 15.33
C TRP A 142 -10.09 11.69 14.93
N ASN A 143 -11.24 11.97 14.37
CA ASN A 143 -12.19 10.99 13.84
C ASN A 143 -11.84 10.68 12.38
N CYS A 144 -11.27 9.51 12.11
CA CYS A 144 -10.90 9.11 10.75
C CYS A 144 -12.10 8.41 10.09
N PRO A 145 -12.69 9.00 9.02
CA PRO A 145 -13.82 8.39 8.31
C PRO A 145 -13.44 7.04 7.67
N GLU A 146 -14.42 6.15 7.53
CA GLU A 146 -14.26 4.81 6.94
C GLU A 146 -13.65 4.85 5.54
N ASP A 147 -14.09 5.78 4.69
CA ASP A 147 -13.62 5.96 3.31
C ASP A 147 -12.13 6.29 3.20
N ASN A 148 -11.56 6.90 4.25
CA ASN A 148 -10.15 7.24 4.32
C ASN A 148 -9.30 6.08 4.82
N MET A 149 -9.92 5.04 5.40
CA MET A 149 -9.24 3.92 6.03
C MET A 149 -9.15 2.71 5.09
N LYS A 150 -7.98 2.09 5.02
CA LYS A 150 -7.76 0.86 4.22
C LYS A 150 -8.64 -0.32 4.69
N SER A 151 -9.02 -0.34 5.97
CA SER A 151 -9.87 -1.37 6.56
C SER A 151 -11.36 -1.14 6.31
N GLY A 152 -11.77 0.04 5.82
CA GLY A 152 -13.18 0.42 5.71
C GLY A 152 -13.90 0.56 7.06
N ASN A 153 -13.14 0.78 8.15
CA ASN A 153 -13.70 0.96 9.48
C ASN A 153 -13.38 2.37 9.99
N PHE A 154 -14.34 2.99 10.63
CA PHE A 154 -14.15 4.23 11.39
C PHE A 154 -13.10 4.05 12.49
N PHE A 155 -12.22 5.01 12.63
CA PHE A 155 -11.15 4.95 13.62
C PHE A 155 -10.98 6.28 14.35
N ARG A 156 -10.78 6.23 15.67
CA ARG A 156 -10.53 7.39 16.53
C ARG A 156 -9.09 7.42 16.99
N ILE A 157 -8.43 8.56 16.84
CA ILE A 157 -7.06 8.77 17.29
C ILE A 157 -7.07 9.89 18.35
N PRO A 158 -6.77 9.58 19.60
CA PRO A 158 -6.56 10.63 20.61
C PRO A 158 -5.33 11.44 20.25
N LEU A 159 -5.45 12.76 20.37
CA LEU A 159 -4.41 13.70 20.00
C LEU A 159 -3.69 14.20 21.25
N SER A 160 -2.37 14.03 21.29
CA SER A 160 -1.52 14.61 22.32
C SER A 160 -1.42 16.14 22.17
N GLU A 161 -1.02 16.85 23.23
CA GLU A 161 -0.79 18.31 23.15
C GLU A 161 0.10 18.74 21.98
N PRO A 162 1.24 18.06 21.69
CA PRO A 162 2.05 18.39 20.52
C PRO A 162 1.29 18.21 19.19
N ALA A 163 0.46 17.17 19.07
CA ALA A 163 -0.34 16.93 17.88
C ALA A 163 -1.41 18.03 17.70
N MET A 164 -2.09 18.41 18.78
CA MET A 164 -3.05 19.53 18.77
C MET A 164 -2.38 20.86 18.41
N SER A 165 -1.18 21.12 18.93
CA SER A 165 -0.40 22.31 18.60
C SER A 165 -0.10 22.41 17.10
N ILE A 166 0.21 21.28 16.45
CA ILE A 166 0.40 21.23 15.00
C ILE A 166 -0.90 21.62 14.29
N ILE A 167 -2.04 21.02 14.67
CA ILE A 167 -3.34 21.34 14.07
C ILE A 167 -3.67 22.82 14.20
N TYR A 168 -3.53 23.39 15.40
CA TYR A 168 -3.77 24.82 15.61
C TYR A 168 -2.85 25.69 14.75
N SER A 169 -1.58 25.30 14.57
CA SER A 169 -0.65 26.04 13.70
C SER A 169 -1.08 26.02 12.24
N GLN A 170 -1.70 24.94 11.77
CA GLN A 170 -2.16 24.82 10.36
C GLN A 170 -3.36 25.73 10.07
N LYS A 171 -4.16 26.15 11.06
CA LYS A 171 -5.26 27.12 10.84
C LYS A 171 -4.80 28.41 10.18
N LYS A 172 -3.53 28.80 10.35
CA LYS A 172 -2.96 30.01 9.73
C LYS A 172 -2.64 29.83 8.26
N TYR A 173 -2.44 28.61 7.79
CA TYR A 173 -1.91 28.31 6.46
C TYR A 173 -2.91 27.56 5.56
N SER A 174 -3.83 26.82 6.15
CA SER A 174 -4.87 26.10 5.41
C SER A 174 -6.03 27.02 5.07
N ARG A 175 -6.38 27.10 3.79
CA ARG A 175 -7.51 27.90 3.26
C ARG A 175 -8.67 27.03 2.77
N GLY A 176 -8.59 25.72 2.89
CA GLY A 176 -9.59 24.77 2.42
C GLY A 176 -10.12 23.88 3.53
N GLU A 177 -10.86 22.85 3.15
CA GLU A 177 -11.43 21.86 4.06
C GLU A 177 -10.37 20.93 4.68
N TYR A 178 -9.21 20.75 4.03
CA TYR A 178 -8.16 19.84 4.46
C TYR A 178 -7.12 20.53 5.36
N ILE A 179 -6.71 19.83 6.42
CA ILE A 179 -5.74 20.36 7.40
C ILE A 179 -4.35 20.49 6.78
N PHE A 180 -3.90 19.47 6.04
CA PHE A 180 -2.57 19.39 5.42
C PHE A 180 -2.62 19.51 3.89
N GLY A 181 -3.74 19.95 3.34
CA GLY A 181 -3.93 20.13 1.90
C GLY A 181 -3.38 21.45 1.39
N HIS A 182 -2.95 21.47 0.12
CA HIS A 182 -2.67 22.68 -0.63
C HIS A 182 -3.81 22.91 -1.62
N GLU A 183 -4.30 24.14 -1.73
CA GLU A 183 -5.39 24.54 -2.65
C GLU A 183 -5.13 24.24 -4.15
N GLN A 184 -3.90 23.88 -4.51
CA GLN A 184 -3.51 23.66 -5.91
C GLN A 184 -3.67 22.24 -6.43
N THR A 185 -4.08 21.28 -5.64
CA THR A 185 -4.29 19.88 -6.09
C THR A 185 -5.77 19.53 -6.25
N GLY A 186 -6.55 20.42 -6.82
CA GLY A 186 -7.91 20.13 -7.33
C GLY A 186 -7.90 19.27 -8.61
N LYS A 187 -7.00 18.30 -8.74
CA LYS A 187 -7.06 17.24 -9.75
C LYS A 187 -7.34 15.92 -9.07
N LYS A 188 -8.58 15.44 -9.32
CA LYS A 188 -8.99 14.05 -9.08
C LYS A 188 -8.07 13.06 -9.79
#